data_093d00b3c4c9346eea04fb88616f9ac8
#
_entry.id   093d00b3c4c9346eea04fb88616f9ac8
#
_cell.length_a   1.000
_cell.length_b   1.000
_cell.length_c   1.000
_cell.angle_alpha   90.00
_cell.angle_beta   90.00
_cell.angle_gamma   90.00
#
_symmetry.space_group_name_H-M   'P 1'
#
loop_
_entity.id
_entity.type
_entity.pdbx_description
1 polymer ?
#
loop_
_entity_poly.entity_id
_entity_poly.type
_entity_poly.pdbx_seq_one_letter_code
_entity_poly.pdbx_strand_id
1 'polypeptide(L)'
;MPKQRKTRARPVARRVYSFEQGAADGHRGMKELLGGKGANLAEMCNLGLPVPPGFTISTEVCSAYYEHGKRFPAGLEQEVERALARLERATGKGFGSRDNPLLVSVRSGARVSMPGMMDTVLNLGLNDATAAALAKRSGNPRFAFDAYRRFVQMYGDVVLGIKPASSMERDPFDVVLDELELARGSQHGKGLSADDFAGLVAAFKAIVRERTGRPFPEDPREQLWGAIGAVFGSWQNERAIAYRALNNIPSSWGTAVNIVAMVFGNLGASSGTGVAFTRDPSTGEKRFYGEYLIDAQGEDVVAGLRTPQPIATLEKALPKAWKELLAIQARLERHYRDMQDIEFTIEDGKLYMLQCRTGKRTGFAAVRIAVEMVREKRISSDEALLRIDPDSLNQLLQPVFVPAELAAARGAGRRLTRGLNAGPGAASGRIVYSARDAEHRAAAGERVVLVRIETSPEDIRGMQAAVGILTSRGGMTSHAALVARQMGKVCVAGAGELDIHYGDRVVAVDGQRLHEGDWISLDGSNGDVYAGQIATQPSPVAAALLLDDKAAQRSPLYKSFAQILAWADRARTLRVRTNADQPDQCTVAVAFGAEGIGLCRTEHMFFEGDKITPMREMILSESTAERERAL
;
A
#
# COMPACT_ATOMS: atom_id res chain seq x y z
N MET A 1 10.06 -57.12 34.35
CA MET A 1 10.47 -56.29 33.21
C MET A 1 9.31 -55.33 32.90
N PRO A 2 9.43 -54.02 33.04
CA PRO A 2 8.37 -53.07 32.71
C PRO A 2 8.32 -52.85 31.18
N LYS A 3 7.12 -52.96 30.60
CA LYS A 3 6.84 -52.73 29.19
C LYS A 3 7.14 -51.26 28.85
N GLN A 4 8.12 -51.01 27.95
CA GLN A 4 8.39 -49.71 27.34
C GLN A 4 7.10 -49.23 26.62
N ARG A 5 6.50 -48.15 27.12
CA ARG A 5 5.49 -47.39 26.40
C ARG A 5 6.13 -46.77 25.18
N LYS A 6 5.76 -47.26 23.99
CA LYS A 6 6.04 -46.58 22.72
C LYS A 6 5.44 -45.16 22.79
N THR A 7 6.29 -44.17 22.92
CA THR A 7 5.94 -42.78 22.73
C THR A 7 5.39 -42.63 21.31
N ARG A 8 4.11 -42.39 21.17
CA ARG A 8 3.52 -41.94 19.89
C ARG A 8 4.28 -40.69 19.47
N ALA A 9 4.97 -40.73 18.34
CA ALA A 9 5.57 -39.58 17.73
C ALA A 9 4.50 -38.50 17.61
N ARG A 10 4.77 -37.28 18.12
CA ARG A 10 3.91 -36.13 17.89
C ARG A 10 3.71 -36.01 16.37
N PRO A 11 2.45 -35.82 15.89
CA PRO A 11 2.24 -35.60 14.47
C PRO A 11 3.11 -34.41 14.05
N VAL A 12 3.91 -34.58 13.00
CA VAL A 12 4.71 -33.50 12.39
C VAL A 12 3.72 -32.40 12.05
N ALA A 13 3.92 -31.22 12.63
CA ALA A 13 3.05 -30.08 12.35
C ALA A 13 3.05 -29.81 10.84
N ARG A 14 1.88 -29.69 10.26
CA ARG A 14 1.70 -29.40 8.84
C ARG A 14 2.35 -28.06 8.51
N ARG A 15 3.14 -27.98 7.47
CA ARG A 15 3.88 -26.78 7.04
C ARG A 15 3.38 -26.20 5.72
N VAL A 16 2.66 -26.99 4.91
CA VAL A 16 2.15 -26.63 3.59
C VAL A 16 0.63 -26.82 3.56
N TYR A 17 -0.10 -25.78 3.18
CA TYR A 17 -1.56 -25.68 3.21
C TYR A 17 -2.08 -25.38 1.82
N SER A 18 -2.76 -26.33 1.19
CA SER A 18 -3.32 -26.21 -0.15
C SER A 18 -4.69 -25.52 -0.12
N PHE A 19 -5.02 -24.84 -1.21
CA PHE A 19 -6.33 -24.27 -1.47
C PHE A 19 -6.69 -24.41 -2.96
N GLU A 20 -7.94 -24.71 -3.22
CA GLU A 20 -8.53 -24.85 -4.54
C GLU A 20 -10.02 -24.48 -4.47
N GLN A 21 -10.69 -24.36 -5.61
CA GLN A 21 -12.07 -23.89 -5.64
C GLN A 21 -13.00 -24.75 -4.75
N GLY A 22 -13.59 -24.11 -3.76
CA GLY A 22 -14.54 -24.74 -2.83
C GLY A 22 -13.90 -25.49 -1.66
N ALA A 23 -12.56 -25.59 -1.57
CA ALA A 23 -11.89 -26.28 -0.47
C ALA A 23 -10.51 -25.68 -0.15
N ALA A 24 -10.22 -25.49 1.13
CA ALA A 24 -8.89 -25.07 1.58
C ALA A 24 -8.54 -25.73 2.92
N ASP A 25 -7.24 -26.00 3.08
CA ASP A 25 -6.67 -26.53 4.33
C ASP A 25 -6.58 -25.45 5.44
N GLY A 26 -6.76 -24.17 5.11
CA GLY A 26 -6.69 -23.03 6.01
C GLY A 26 -7.97 -22.20 6.02
N HIS A 27 -8.00 -21.18 6.87
CA HIS A 27 -9.07 -20.20 6.98
C HIS A 27 -8.56 -18.86 7.53
N ARG A 28 -9.38 -17.80 7.51
CA ARG A 28 -9.02 -16.43 7.92
C ARG A 28 -8.46 -16.30 9.34
N GLY A 29 -8.81 -17.20 10.25
CA GLY A 29 -8.29 -17.22 11.62
C GLY A 29 -6.83 -17.65 11.74
N MET A 30 -6.23 -18.21 10.67
CA MET A 30 -4.86 -18.73 10.68
C MET A 30 -3.83 -17.70 10.16
N LYS A 31 -4.06 -16.39 10.38
CA LYS A 31 -3.15 -15.33 9.90
C LYS A 31 -1.74 -15.40 10.48
N GLU A 32 -1.60 -15.90 11.69
CA GLU A 32 -0.29 -16.08 12.31
C GLU A 32 0.56 -17.12 11.59
N LEU A 33 -0.08 -18.16 11.07
CA LEU A 33 0.56 -19.29 10.41
C LEU A 33 0.68 -19.12 8.89
N LEU A 34 -0.38 -18.63 8.23
CA LEU A 34 -0.46 -18.52 6.78
C LEU A 34 -0.17 -17.11 6.25
N GLY A 35 0.08 -16.16 7.16
CA GLY A 35 0.10 -14.75 6.82
C GLY A 35 -1.28 -14.23 6.40
N GLY A 36 -1.41 -12.92 6.24
CA GLY A 36 -2.69 -12.31 5.83
C GLY A 36 -3.15 -12.77 4.45
N LYS A 37 -2.21 -12.89 3.50
CA LYS A 37 -2.52 -13.29 2.11
C LYS A 37 -2.98 -14.77 2.04
N GLY A 38 -2.22 -15.70 2.60
CA GLY A 38 -2.55 -17.13 2.56
C GLY A 38 -3.86 -17.45 3.28
N ALA A 39 -4.07 -16.85 4.46
CA ALA A 39 -5.31 -17.03 5.23
C ALA A 39 -6.54 -16.51 4.45
N ASN A 40 -6.43 -15.37 3.77
CA ASN A 40 -7.55 -14.81 2.99
C ASN A 40 -7.77 -15.54 1.65
N LEU A 41 -6.72 -16.03 0.99
CA LEU A 41 -6.87 -16.91 -0.19
C LEU A 41 -7.64 -18.18 0.17
N ALA A 42 -7.25 -18.83 1.27
CA ALA A 42 -7.95 -20.01 1.79
C ALA A 42 -9.42 -19.69 2.13
N GLU A 43 -9.67 -18.56 2.80
CA GLU A 43 -11.04 -18.12 3.15
C GLU A 43 -11.91 -17.87 1.92
N MET A 44 -11.37 -17.17 0.90
CA MET A 44 -12.09 -16.94 -0.36
C MET A 44 -12.41 -18.26 -1.08
N CYS A 45 -11.50 -19.25 -1.06
CA CYS A 45 -11.78 -20.59 -1.57
C CYS A 45 -12.93 -21.26 -0.81
N ASN A 46 -12.91 -21.23 0.54
CA ASN A 46 -13.97 -21.78 1.39
C ASN A 46 -15.32 -21.09 1.15
N LEU A 47 -15.30 -19.80 0.78
CA LEU A 47 -16.48 -19.07 0.32
C LEU A 47 -16.90 -19.45 -1.10
N GLY A 48 -16.20 -20.35 -1.80
CA GLY A 48 -16.51 -20.74 -3.18
C GLY A 48 -16.28 -19.61 -4.20
N LEU A 49 -15.43 -18.63 -3.88
CA LEU A 49 -15.06 -17.57 -4.84
C LEU A 49 -14.04 -18.11 -5.84
N PRO A 50 -13.98 -17.53 -7.05
CA PRO A 50 -13.07 -17.97 -8.12
C PRO A 50 -11.63 -17.55 -7.81
N VAL A 51 -10.93 -18.31 -6.98
CA VAL A 51 -9.51 -18.10 -6.64
C VAL A 51 -8.68 -19.09 -7.45
N PRO A 52 -7.57 -18.67 -8.07
CA PRO A 52 -6.64 -19.61 -8.69
C PRO A 52 -6.12 -20.59 -7.63
N PRO A 53 -6.05 -21.91 -7.93
CA PRO A 53 -5.58 -22.88 -6.95
C PRO A 53 -4.10 -22.65 -6.60
N GLY A 54 -3.72 -23.09 -5.40
CA GLY A 54 -2.37 -22.89 -4.90
C GLY A 54 -2.11 -23.54 -3.55
N PHE A 55 -1.01 -23.17 -2.94
CA PHE A 55 -0.68 -23.56 -1.57
C PHE A 55 0.18 -22.51 -0.87
N THR A 56 0.15 -22.54 0.45
CA THR A 56 0.90 -21.62 1.32
C THR A 56 1.88 -22.41 2.17
N ILE A 57 3.16 -22.02 2.16
CA ILE A 57 4.18 -22.46 3.11
C ILE A 57 4.12 -21.52 4.32
N SER A 58 4.03 -22.09 5.52
CA SER A 58 3.75 -21.33 6.76
C SER A 58 4.90 -20.40 7.20
N THR A 59 4.57 -19.41 8.00
CA THR A 59 5.53 -18.46 8.61
C THR A 59 6.56 -19.18 9.48
N GLU A 60 6.19 -20.29 10.12
CA GLU A 60 7.10 -21.10 10.95
C GLU A 60 8.28 -21.66 10.14
N VAL A 61 8.05 -21.98 8.85
CA VAL A 61 9.12 -22.42 7.96
C VAL A 61 10.14 -21.30 7.73
N CYS A 62 9.69 -20.04 7.60
CA CYS A 62 10.59 -18.89 7.50
C CYS A 62 11.47 -18.75 8.74
N SER A 63 10.90 -18.87 9.94
CA SER A 63 11.66 -18.81 11.19
C SER A 63 12.68 -19.95 11.26
N ALA A 64 12.25 -21.18 10.99
CA ALA A 64 13.14 -22.35 10.98
C ALA A 64 14.25 -22.23 9.91
N TYR A 65 13.96 -21.65 8.74
CA TYR A 65 14.95 -21.40 7.69
C TYR A 65 16.10 -20.51 8.19
N TYR A 66 15.79 -19.44 8.94
CA TYR A 66 16.81 -18.57 9.52
C TYR A 66 17.55 -19.23 10.69
N GLU A 67 16.84 -19.94 11.57
CA GLU A 67 17.44 -20.67 12.70
C GLU A 67 18.45 -21.74 12.23
N HIS A 68 18.22 -22.33 11.06
CA HIS A 68 19.10 -23.33 10.46
C HIS A 68 20.11 -22.73 9.45
N GLY A 69 20.43 -21.45 9.53
CA GLY A 69 21.43 -20.80 8.67
C GLY A 69 21.05 -20.77 7.19
N LYS A 70 19.81 -20.40 6.90
CA LYS A 70 19.21 -20.33 5.55
C LYS A 70 19.12 -21.70 4.85
N ARG A 71 18.85 -22.76 5.61
CA ARG A 71 18.58 -24.11 5.10
C ARG A 71 17.12 -24.47 5.32
N PHE A 72 16.52 -25.07 4.30
CA PHE A 72 15.13 -25.52 4.40
C PHE A 72 15.01 -26.69 5.39
N PRO A 73 13.95 -26.73 6.22
CA PRO A 73 13.72 -27.82 7.16
C PRO A 73 13.57 -29.16 6.45
N ALA A 74 14.13 -30.21 7.04
CA ALA A 74 14.05 -31.57 6.49
C ALA A 74 12.59 -32.01 6.25
N GLY A 75 12.34 -32.65 5.11
CA GLY A 75 11.01 -33.12 4.70
C GLY A 75 10.09 -32.05 4.12
N LEU A 76 10.47 -30.76 4.07
CA LEU A 76 9.68 -29.71 3.44
C LEU A 76 9.54 -29.95 1.94
N GLU A 77 10.59 -30.41 1.27
CA GLU A 77 10.57 -30.67 -0.16
C GLU A 77 9.47 -31.66 -0.54
N GLN A 78 9.33 -32.77 0.21
CA GLN A 78 8.27 -33.75 -0.05
C GLN A 78 6.86 -33.20 0.20
N GLU A 79 6.70 -32.24 1.14
CA GLU A 79 5.42 -31.57 1.36
C GLU A 79 5.09 -30.61 0.19
N VAL A 80 6.07 -29.87 -0.31
CA VAL A 80 5.92 -28.97 -1.46
C VAL A 80 5.63 -29.76 -2.73
N GLU A 81 6.35 -30.86 -3.01
CA GLU A 81 6.09 -31.71 -4.17
C GLU A 81 4.66 -32.32 -4.14
N ARG A 82 4.19 -32.76 -2.97
CA ARG A 82 2.78 -33.23 -2.84
C ARG A 82 1.76 -32.12 -3.10
N ALA A 83 2.04 -30.92 -2.62
CA ALA A 83 1.17 -29.77 -2.87
C ALA A 83 1.20 -29.34 -4.35
N LEU A 84 2.37 -29.37 -4.98
CA LEU A 84 2.55 -29.10 -6.40
C LEU A 84 1.80 -30.12 -7.27
N ALA A 85 1.90 -31.40 -6.97
CA ALA A 85 1.16 -32.45 -7.67
C ALA A 85 -0.39 -32.30 -7.49
N ARG A 86 -0.85 -31.78 -6.35
CA ARG A 86 -2.26 -31.41 -6.14
C ARG A 86 -2.65 -30.23 -7.02
N LEU A 87 -1.79 -29.20 -7.12
CA LEU A 87 -1.98 -28.03 -7.94
C LEU A 87 -2.04 -28.38 -9.44
N GLU A 88 -1.15 -29.27 -9.91
CA GLU A 88 -1.17 -29.80 -11.28
C GLU A 88 -2.51 -30.48 -11.61
N ARG A 89 -3.01 -31.34 -10.71
CA ARG A 89 -4.31 -32.00 -10.87
C ARG A 89 -5.47 -31.00 -10.89
N ALA A 90 -5.45 -30.00 -10.02
CA ALA A 90 -6.51 -28.98 -9.94
C ALA A 90 -6.56 -28.09 -11.20
N THR A 91 -5.41 -27.84 -11.83
CA THR A 91 -5.32 -27.01 -13.04
C THR A 91 -5.36 -27.81 -14.35
N GLY A 92 -5.09 -29.09 -14.32
CA GLY A 92 -4.87 -29.91 -15.52
C GLY A 92 -3.62 -29.51 -16.31
N LYS A 93 -2.68 -28.79 -15.68
CA LYS A 93 -1.41 -28.32 -16.26
C LYS A 93 -0.23 -28.98 -15.54
N GLY A 94 0.91 -29.14 -16.20
CA GLY A 94 2.11 -29.74 -15.60
C GLY A 94 3.23 -28.72 -15.38
N PHE A 95 3.84 -28.72 -14.20
CA PHE A 95 4.96 -27.84 -13.88
C PHE A 95 6.21 -28.28 -14.65
N GLY A 96 6.67 -27.44 -15.60
CA GLY A 96 7.73 -27.80 -16.55
C GLY A 96 7.27 -28.60 -17.76
N SER A 97 5.95 -28.80 -17.95
CA SER A 97 5.40 -29.51 -19.12
C SER A 97 5.70 -28.76 -20.42
N ARG A 98 6.16 -29.51 -21.43
CA ARG A 98 6.43 -28.98 -22.77
C ARG A 98 5.17 -28.89 -23.66
N ASP A 99 4.03 -29.35 -23.17
CA ASP A 99 2.75 -29.34 -23.91
C ASP A 99 1.73 -28.40 -23.25
N ASN A 100 1.60 -28.46 -21.92
CA ASN A 100 0.63 -27.67 -21.15
C ASN A 100 1.28 -27.16 -19.85
N PRO A 101 2.14 -26.13 -19.92
CA PRO A 101 2.90 -25.69 -18.77
C PRO A 101 2.03 -25.06 -17.68
N LEU A 102 2.23 -25.50 -16.44
CA LEU A 102 1.78 -24.79 -15.26
C LEU A 102 2.80 -23.69 -14.93
N LEU A 103 2.36 -22.47 -14.89
CA LEU A 103 3.15 -21.36 -14.38
C LEU A 103 2.59 -20.93 -13.02
N VAL A 104 3.45 -20.50 -12.12
CA VAL A 104 3.04 -20.07 -10.77
C VAL A 104 3.62 -18.71 -10.42
N SER A 105 2.93 -18.01 -9.53
CA SER A 105 3.48 -16.88 -8.78
C SER A 105 3.96 -17.35 -7.42
N VAL A 106 5.08 -16.81 -6.93
CA VAL A 106 5.62 -17.02 -5.59
C VAL A 106 5.59 -15.68 -4.87
N ARG A 107 4.71 -15.57 -3.88
CA ARG A 107 4.35 -14.28 -3.26
C ARG A 107 4.52 -14.35 -1.75
N SER A 108 5.09 -13.30 -1.15
CA SER A 108 5.18 -13.15 0.30
C SER A 108 3.80 -13.02 0.97
N GLY A 109 3.71 -13.43 2.22
CA GLY A 109 2.50 -13.35 3.03
C GLY A 109 2.81 -13.08 4.50
N ALA A 110 3.13 -11.82 4.86
CA ALA A 110 3.30 -11.43 6.26
C ALA A 110 1.96 -11.45 7.02
N ARG A 111 2.00 -11.53 8.35
CA ARG A 111 0.82 -11.50 9.25
C ARG A 111 0.05 -10.18 9.13
N VAL A 112 0.76 -9.08 8.92
CA VAL A 112 0.23 -7.74 8.61
C VAL A 112 0.61 -7.34 7.20
N SER A 113 -0.24 -6.51 6.58
CA SER A 113 0.02 -5.98 5.23
C SER A 113 1.21 -5.03 5.24
N MET A 114 2.23 -5.32 4.42
CA MET A 114 3.44 -4.51 4.22
C MET A 114 3.58 -4.20 2.71
N PRO A 115 2.81 -3.24 2.16
CA PRO A 115 2.75 -2.99 0.73
C PRO A 115 4.09 -2.58 0.15
N GLY A 116 4.55 -3.26 -0.93
CA GLY A 116 5.81 -2.95 -1.60
C GLY A 116 7.09 -3.34 -0.85
N MET A 117 6.98 -3.80 0.42
CA MET A 117 8.17 -4.07 1.26
C MET A 117 8.82 -5.42 1.00
N MET A 118 8.10 -6.36 0.39
CA MET A 118 8.54 -7.74 0.23
C MET A 118 8.38 -8.20 -1.21
N ASP A 119 9.23 -9.12 -1.60
CA ASP A 119 9.38 -9.53 -2.98
C ASP A 119 8.30 -10.53 -3.44
N THR A 120 8.10 -10.55 -4.76
CA THR A 120 7.21 -11.45 -5.50
C THR A 120 7.95 -11.91 -6.75
N VAL A 121 7.72 -13.17 -7.18
CA VAL A 121 8.19 -13.69 -8.46
C VAL A 121 6.97 -14.19 -9.23
N LEU A 122 6.76 -13.67 -10.44
CA LEU A 122 5.67 -14.05 -11.33
C LEU A 122 6.18 -14.91 -12.50
N ASN A 123 5.26 -15.57 -13.18
CA ASN A 123 5.55 -16.39 -14.39
C ASN A 123 6.60 -17.49 -14.18
N LEU A 124 6.80 -17.94 -12.95
CA LEU A 124 7.77 -18.96 -12.60
C LEU A 124 7.39 -20.30 -13.23
N GLY A 125 8.37 -20.99 -13.78
CA GLY A 125 8.22 -22.21 -14.57
C GLY A 125 8.46 -21.99 -16.06
N LEU A 126 8.69 -20.72 -16.49
CA LEU A 126 9.11 -20.42 -17.86
C LEU A 126 10.60 -20.78 -18.07
N ASN A 127 10.82 -21.45 -19.19
CA ASN A 127 12.09 -21.70 -19.83
C ASN A 127 11.88 -21.76 -21.35
N ASP A 128 12.89 -22.01 -22.14
CA ASP A 128 12.76 -21.97 -23.60
C ASP A 128 11.67 -22.94 -24.11
N ALA A 129 11.59 -24.15 -23.52
CA ALA A 129 10.60 -25.16 -23.93
C ALA A 129 9.17 -24.80 -23.49
N THR A 130 9.00 -24.34 -22.26
CA THR A 130 7.67 -23.99 -21.72
C THR A 130 7.15 -22.69 -22.31
N ALA A 131 8.01 -21.73 -22.68
CA ALA A 131 7.63 -20.52 -23.40
C ALA A 131 7.13 -20.83 -24.81
N ALA A 132 7.81 -21.72 -25.53
CA ALA A 132 7.33 -22.21 -26.84
C ALA A 132 5.98 -22.94 -26.75
N ALA A 133 5.79 -23.76 -25.71
CA ALA A 133 4.52 -24.42 -25.44
C ALA A 133 3.40 -23.42 -25.13
N LEU A 134 3.68 -22.40 -24.32
CA LEU A 134 2.75 -21.32 -23.99
C LEU A 134 2.36 -20.52 -25.25
N ALA A 135 3.33 -20.19 -26.09
CA ALA A 135 3.09 -19.50 -27.37
C ALA A 135 2.15 -20.29 -28.27
N LYS A 136 2.39 -21.60 -28.41
CA LYS A 136 1.54 -22.49 -29.21
C LYS A 136 0.13 -22.60 -28.65
N ARG A 137 -0.03 -22.74 -27.34
CA ARG A 137 -1.35 -22.91 -26.69
C ARG A 137 -2.18 -21.64 -26.69
N SER A 138 -1.57 -20.51 -26.41
CA SER A 138 -2.26 -19.23 -26.39
C SER A 138 -2.58 -18.68 -27.78
N GLY A 139 -1.91 -19.22 -28.82
CA GLY A 139 -1.96 -18.62 -30.16
C GLY A 139 -1.35 -17.21 -30.22
N ASN A 140 -0.66 -16.80 -29.15
CA ASN A 140 -0.08 -15.48 -29.01
C ASN A 140 1.39 -15.55 -28.59
N PRO A 141 2.32 -15.75 -29.56
CA PRO A 141 3.75 -15.80 -29.27
C PRO A 141 4.28 -14.54 -28.60
N ARG A 142 3.73 -13.37 -28.97
CA ARG A 142 4.12 -12.09 -28.37
C ARG A 142 3.90 -12.09 -26.85
N PHE A 143 2.71 -12.52 -26.40
CA PHE A 143 2.38 -12.68 -24.99
C PHE A 143 3.34 -13.63 -24.27
N ALA A 144 3.61 -14.80 -24.86
CA ALA A 144 4.44 -15.82 -24.23
C ALA A 144 5.90 -15.35 -24.02
N PHE A 145 6.47 -14.69 -25.01
CA PHE A 145 7.84 -14.18 -24.91
C PHE A 145 7.95 -12.91 -24.05
N ASP A 146 6.92 -12.03 -24.02
CA ASP A 146 6.90 -10.93 -23.04
C ASP A 146 6.79 -11.46 -21.60
N ALA A 147 5.93 -12.46 -21.35
CA ALA A 147 5.86 -13.11 -20.04
C ALA A 147 7.21 -13.74 -19.63
N TYR A 148 7.93 -14.33 -20.59
CA TYR A 148 9.25 -14.91 -20.34
C TYR A 148 10.30 -13.83 -20.08
N ARG A 149 10.33 -12.78 -20.88
CA ARG A 149 11.22 -11.63 -20.64
C ARG A 149 11.03 -11.04 -19.23
N ARG A 150 9.76 -10.77 -18.84
CA ARG A 150 9.41 -10.29 -17.50
C ARG A 150 9.87 -11.24 -16.40
N PHE A 151 9.72 -12.54 -16.62
CA PHE A 151 10.18 -13.54 -15.66
C PHE A 151 11.70 -13.54 -15.48
N VAL A 152 12.48 -13.50 -16.57
CA VAL A 152 13.95 -13.47 -16.51
C VAL A 152 14.43 -12.20 -15.79
N GLN A 153 13.85 -11.04 -16.09
CA GLN A 153 14.15 -9.78 -15.42
C GLN A 153 13.85 -9.87 -13.91
N MET A 154 12.62 -10.25 -13.56
CA MET A 154 12.19 -10.33 -12.16
C MET A 154 12.97 -11.36 -11.38
N TYR A 155 13.26 -12.53 -11.95
CA TYR A 155 14.07 -13.56 -11.32
C TYR A 155 15.52 -13.10 -11.13
N GLY A 156 16.08 -12.42 -12.13
CA GLY A 156 17.40 -11.79 -12.07
C GLY A 156 17.51 -10.79 -10.92
N ASP A 157 16.53 -9.89 -10.82
CA ASP A 157 16.49 -8.87 -9.78
C ASP A 157 16.25 -9.47 -8.38
N VAL A 158 15.18 -10.26 -8.23
CA VAL A 158 14.69 -10.71 -6.91
C VAL A 158 15.48 -11.91 -6.39
N VAL A 159 15.77 -12.91 -7.25
CA VAL A 159 16.36 -14.18 -6.80
C VAL A 159 17.88 -14.18 -6.93
N LEU A 160 18.38 -13.65 -8.04
CA LEU A 160 19.83 -13.63 -8.30
C LEU A 160 20.51 -12.35 -7.79
N GLY A 161 19.73 -11.35 -7.36
CA GLY A 161 20.24 -10.13 -6.73
C GLY A 161 20.95 -9.19 -7.70
N ILE A 162 20.63 -9.25 -8.99
CA ILE A 162 21.21 -8.38 -10.01
C ILE A 162 20.61 -6.98 -9.84
N LYS A 163 21.42 -6.06 -9.32
CA LYS A 163 21.07 -4.66 -9.06
C LYS A 163 22.06 -3.74 -9.75
N PRO A 164 21.72 -2.47 -9.97
CA PRO A 164 22.69 -1.45 -10.33
C PRO A 164 23.87 -1.47 -9.35
N ALA A 165 25.09 -1.39 -9.85
CA ALA A 165 26.31 -1.41 -9.03
C ALA A 165 26.49 -0.11 -8.22
N SER A 166 25.82 0.97 -8.62
CA SER A 166 25.81 2.27 -7.94
C SER A 166 24.49 2.99 -8.17
N SER A 167 24.23 4.03 -7.36
CA SER A 167 23.04 4.91 -7.54
C SER A 167 23.04 5.71 -8.86
N MET A 168 24.16 5.72 -9.58
CA MET A 168 24.28 6.38 -10.89
C MET A 168 24.13 5.40 -12.06
N GLU A 169 24.19 4.11 -11.82
CA GLU A 169 23.96 3.08 -12.85
C GLU A 169 22.44 2.81 -12.97
N ARG A 170 21.97 2.71 -14.20
CA ARG A 170 20.59 2.29 -14.48
C ARG A 170 20.48 0.77 -14.35
N ASP A 171 19.27 0.27 -14.12
CA ASP A 171 19.00 -1.17 -14.12
C ASP A 171 19.46 -1.78 -15.45
N PRO A 172 20.32 -2.82 -15.45
CA PRO A 172 20.89 -3.36 -16.68
C PRO A 172 19.85 -3.98 -17.61
N PHE A 173 18.74 -4.47 -17.10
CA PHE A 173 17.63 -5.01 -17.90
C PHE A 173 16.84 -3.87 -18.57
N ASP A 174 16.58 -2.80 -17.81
CA ASP A 174 15.85 -1.63 -18.32
C ASP A 174 16.65 -0.92 -19.41
N VAL A 175 17.98 -0.85 -19.30
CA VAL A 175 18.83 -0.26 -20.33
C VAL A 175 18.62 -0.94 -21.68
N VAL A 176 18.69 -2.28 -21.72
CA VAL A 176 18.52 -3.05 -22.97
C VAL A 176 17.10 -2.95 -23.51
N LEU A 177 16.10 -2.91 -22.64
CA LEU A 177 14.70 -2.72 -23.04
C LEU A 177 14.48 -1.35 -23.68
N ASP A 178 14.95 -0.28 -23.02
CA ASP A 178 14.80 1.10 -23.49
C ASP A 178 15.54 1.34 -24.82
N GLU A 179 16.74 0.77 -24.99
CA GLU A 179 17.48 0.84 -26.25
C GLU A 179 16.70 0.22 -27.41
N LEU A 180 16.07 -0.94 -27.17
CA LEU A 180 15.23 -1.58 -28.18
C LEU A 180 13.95 -0.78 -28.45
N GLU A 181 13.30 -0.26 -27.41
CA GLU A 181 12.11 0.57 -27.54
C GLU A 181 12.41 1.85 -28.35
N LEU A 182 13.53 2.50 -28.06
CA LEU A 182 13.99 3.67 -28.83
C LEU A 182 14.23 3.32 -30.30
N ALA A 183 14.91 2.20 -30.57
CA ALA A 183 15.20 1.74 -31.93
C ALA A 183 13.94 1.40 -32.74
N ARG A 184 12.87 0.97 -32.06
CA ARG A 184 11.57 0.61 -32.67
C ARG A 184 10.54 1.74 -32.66
N GLY A 185 10.82 2.88 -32.03
CA GLY A 185 9.85 3.94 -31.78
C GLY A 185 8.67 3.46 -30.89
N SER A 186 8.96 2.53 -29.98
CA SER A 186 8.00 1.92 -29.06
C SER A 186 8.04 2.57 -27.68
N GLN A 187 6.97 2.44 -26.90
CA GLN A 187 6.94 2.81 -25.49
C GLN A 187 6.20 1.73 -24.69
N HIS A 188 6.75 1.35 -23.54
CA HIS A 188 6.17 0.33 -22.65
C HIS A 188 5.86 -1.01 -23.38
N GLY A 189 6.75 -1.44 -24.27
CA GLY A 189 6.60 -2.68 -25.06
C GLY A 189 5.52 -2.62 -26.15
N LYS A 190 4.81 -1.50 -26.31
CA LYS A 190 3.79 -1.37 -27.37
C LYS A 190 4.45 -1.31 -28.74
N GLY A 191 4.08 -2.26 -29.61
CA GLY A 191 4.64 -2.34 -30.96
C GLY A 191 5.85 -3.27 -31.09
N LEU A 192 6.42 -3.79 -30.00
CA LEU A 192 7.43 -4.84 -30.07
C LEU A 192 6.79 -6.16 -30.55
N SER A 193 7.49 -6.86 -31.43
CA SER A 193 7.10 -8.16 -31.97
C SER A 193 7.43 -9.33 -31.02
N ALA A 194 6.97 -10.52 -31.35
CA ALA A 194 7.36 -11.74 -30.64
C ALA A 194 8.88 -11.99 -30.75
N ASP A 195 9.47 -11.71 -31.90
CA ASP A 195 10.91 -11.88 -32.13
C ASP A 195 11.74 -10.85 -31.34
N ASP A 196 11.23 -9.61 -31.21
CA ASP A 196 11.87 -8.60 -30.35
C ASP A 196 11.92 -9.08 -28.90
N PHE A 197 10.80 -9.61 -28.36
CA PHE A 197 10.79 -10.16 -27.00
C PHE A 197 11.64 -11.41 -26.84
N ALA A 198 11.71 -12.29 -27.85
CA ALA A 198 12.63 -13.45 -27.82
C ALA A 198 14.10 -12.98 -27.81
N GLY A 199 14.42 -11.94 -28.56
CA GLY A 199 15.74 -11.30 -28.53
C GLY A 199 16.07 -10.70 -27.14
N LEU A 200 15.12 -10.03 -26.50
CA LEU A 200 15.27 -9.53 -25.13
C LEU A 200 15.51 -10.65 -24.12
N VAL A 201 14.80 -11.77 -24.23
CA VAL A 201 15.04 -12.95 -23.35
C VAL A 201 16.49 -13.40 -23.47
N ALA A 202 17.02 -13.52 -24.70
CA ALA A 202 18.41 -13.93 -24.93
C ALA A 202 19.40 -12.90 -24.33
N ALA A 203 19.16 -11.61 -24.53
CA ALA A 203 19.98 -10.54 -23.97
C ALA A 203 19.95 -10.53 -22.43
N PHE A 204 18.78 -10.70 -21.82
CA PHE A 204 18.62 -10.76 -20.36
C PHE A 204 19.32 -12.00 -19.75
N LYS A 205 19.26 -13.15 -20.40
CA LYS A 205 20.04 -14.33 -20.00
C LYS A 205 21.53 -14.09 -20.09
N ALA A 206 21.99 -13.33 -21.07
CA ALA A 206 23.40 -12.94 -21.19
C ALA A 206 23.83 -12.03 -20.02
N ILE A 207 23.00 -11.04 -19.63
CA ILE A 207 23.22 -10.21 -18.44
C ILE A 207 23.31 -11.08 -17.18
N VAL A 208 22.39 -12.04 -17.01
CA VAL A 208 22.43 -12.97 -15.88
C VAL A 208 23.76 -13.70 -15.83
N ARG A 209 24.22 -14.25 -16.96
CA ARG A 209 25.49 -14.97 -17.04
C ARG A 209 26.69 -14.07 -16.75
N GLU A 210 26.69 -12.87 -17.26
CA GLU A 210 27.74 -11.87 -17.01
C GLU A 210 27.84 -11.49 -15.54
N ARG A 211 26.70 -11.15 -14.94
CA ARG A 211 26.66 -10.63 -13.56
C ARG A 211 26.82 -11.72 -12.49
N THR A 212 26.42 -12.95 -12.76
CA THR A 212 26.44 -14.05 -11.78
C THR A 212 27.53 -15.10 -12.05
N GLY A 213 28.12 -15.13 -13.23
CA GLY A 213 29.04 -16.17 -13.69
C GLY A 213 28.35 -17.51 -14.00
N ARG A 214 27.01 -17.60 -13.97
CA ARG A 214 26.22 -18.81 -14.18
C ARG A 214 25.10 -18.54 -15.21
N PRO A 215 24.67 -19.56 -15.97
CA PRO A 215 23.53 -19.42 -16.85
C PRO A 215 22.25 -19.23 -16.02
N PHE A 216 21.21 -18.64 -16.65
CA PHE A 216 19.87 -18.57 -16.07
C PHE A 216 19.34 -20.01 -15.83
N PRO A 217 18.73 -20.32 -14.66
CA PRO A 217 18.26 -21.67 -14.35
C PRO A 217 17.05 -22.04 -15.22
N GLU A 218 17.19 -23.17 -15.95
CA GLU A 218 16.14 -23.68 -16.85
C GLU A 218 15.26 -24.75 -16.20
N ASP A 219 15.66 -25.32 -15.05
CA ASP A 219 14.83 -26.25 -14.30
C ASP A 219 13.77 -25.51 -13.46
N PRO A 220 12.46 -25.71 -13.72
CA PRO A 220 11.40 -25.06 -12.94
C PRO A 220 11.46 -25.35 -11.44
N ARG A 221 11.96 -26.50 -11.01
CA ARG A 221 12.12 -26.82 -9.58
C ARG A 221 13.24 -26.01 -8.94
N GLU A 222 14.37 -25.87 -9.61
CA GLU A 222 15.45 -24.99 -9.18
C GLU A 222 14.94 -23.55 -9.06
N GLN A 223 14.20 -23.08 -10.06
CA GLN A 223 13.55 -21.75 -10.04
C GLN A 223 12.61 -21.60 -8.83
N LEU A 224 11.78 -22.60 -8.52
CA LEU A 224 10.83 -22.57 -7.42
C LEU A 224 11.53 -22.44 -6.06
N TRP A 225 12.55 -23.28 -5.82
CA TRP A 225 13.29 -23.23 -4.55
C TRP A 225 14.10 -21.95 -4.40
N GLY A 226 14.67 -21.42 -5.48
CA GLY A 226 15.31 -20.11 -5.51
C GLY A 226 14.33 -19.00 -5.11
N ALA A 227 13.14 -18.98 -5.71
CA ALA A 227 12.12 -17.99 -5.43
C ALA A 227 11.55 -18.09 -3.99
N ILE A 228 11.34 -19.31 -3.45
CA ILE A 228 10.93 -19.50 -2.04
C ILE A 228 11.99 -18.92 -1.10
N GLY A 229 13.27 -19.21 -1.38
CA GLY A 229 14.39 -18.67 -0.60
C GLY A 229 14.47 -17.13 -0.65
N ALA A 230 14.30 -16.54 -1.84
CA ALA A 230 14.29 -15.09 -2.03
C ALA A 230 13.13 -14.42 -1.30
N VAL A 231 11.92 -15.00 -1.36
CA VAL A 231 10.76 -14.46 -0.61
C VAL A 231 10.99 -14.54 0.89
N PHE A 232 11.58 -15.59 1.44
CA PHE A 232 12.00 -15.59 2.84
C PHE A 232 13.07 -14.53 3.10
N GLY A 233 14.03 -14.37 2.17
CA GLY A 233 15.09 -13.36 2.22
C GLY A 233 14.53 -11.94 2.32
N SER A 234 13.45 -11.67 1.60
CA SER A 234 12.83 -10.33 1.54
C SER A 234 12.30 -9.83 2.90
N TRP A 235 12.06 -10.73 3.88
CA TRP A 235 11.76 -10.34 5.25
C TRP A 235 12.89 -9.55 5.90
N GLN A 236 14.13 -9.74 5.48
CA GLN A 236 15.31 -9.08 6.00
C GLN A 236 15.85 -7.96 5.08
N ASN A 237 15.14 -7.58 4.04
CA ASN A 237 15.47 -6.42 3.22
C ASN A 237 15.41 -5.13 4.06
N GLU A 238 16.26 -4.16 3.79
CA GLU A 238 16.34 -2.89 4.53
C GLU A 238 14.99 -2.17 4.61
N ARG A 239 14.25 -2.10 3.48
CA ARG A 239 12.91 -1.52 3.42
C ARG A 239 11.90 -2.24 4.33
N ALA A 240 11.95 -3.58 4.38
CA ALA A 240 11.08 -4.38 5.25
C ALA A 240 11.44 -4.21 6.73
N ILE A 241 12.73 -4.08 7.05
CA ILE A 241 13.22 -3.80 8.41
C ILE A 241 12.76 -2.40 8.85
N ALA A 242 12.97 -1.37 8.02
CA ALA A 242 12.54 -0.01 8.31
C ALA A 242 11.02 0.09 8.54
N TYR A 243 10.23 -0.54 7.66
CA TYR A 243 8.78 -0.58 7.79
C TYR A 243 8.33 -1.26 9.10
N ARG A 244 8.95 -2.39 9.46
CA ARG A 244 8.63 -3.09 10.72
C ARG A 244 8.96 -2.23 11.94
N ALA A 245 10.10 -1.55 11.94
CA ALA A 245 10.48 -0.65 13.03
C ALA A 245 9.47 0.49 13.20
N LEU A 246 9.05 1.12 12.09
CA LEU A 246 8.06 2.22 12.10
C LEU A 246 6.66 1.77 12.55
N ASN A 247 6.31 0.51 12.32
CA ASN A 247 4.97 -0.03 12.62
C ASN A 247 4.96 -0.98 13.83
N ASN A 248 6.02 -1.05 14.62
CA ASN A 248 6.15 -1.93 15.79
C ASN A 248 5.87 -3.41 15.48
N ILE A 249 6.30 -3.91 14.29
CA ILE A 249 6.09 -5.29 13.88
C ILE A 249 7.28 -6.14 14.34
N PRO A 250 7.08 -7.21 15.15
CA PRO A 250 8.16 -8.04 15.65
C PRO A 250 8.91 -8.77 14.53
N SER A 251 10.25 -8.69 14.56
CA SER A 251 11.11 -9.35 13.56
C SER A 251 11.01 -10.87 13.59
N SER A 252 10.61 -11.46 14.74
CA SER A 252 10.45 -12.91 14.92
C SER A 252 9.26 -13.53 14.18
N TRP A 253 8.35 -12.72 13.61
CA TRP A 253 7.15 -13.24 12.97
C TRP A 253 7.39 -13.97 11.66
N GLY A 254 8.41 -13.60 10.89
CA GLY A 254 8.67 -14.15 9.57
C GLY A 254 7.56 -13.85 8.55
N THR A 255 7.68 -14.49 7.39
CA THR A 255 6.69 -14.41 6.31
C THR A 255 6.29 -15.81 5.84
N ALA A 256 5.03 -15.98 5.43
CA ALA A 256 4.59 -17.13 4.66
C ALA A 256 4.96 -16.93 3.17
N VAL A 257 4.98 -18.04 2.42
CA VAL A 257 5.14 -18.00 0.96
C VAL A 257 3.90 -18.62 0.31
N ASN A 258 3.29 -17.88 -0.60
CA ASN A 258 2.12 -18.33 -1.33
C ASN A 258 2.50 -18.68 -2.77
N ILE A 259 2.33 -19.92 -3.16
CA ILE A 259 2.52 -20.42 -4.52
C ILE A 259 1.14 -20.56 -5.14
N VAL A 260 0.84 -19.80 -6.19
CA VAL A 260 -0.49 -19.72 -6.80
C VAL A 260 -0.38 -19.88 -8.30
N ALA A 261 -1.28 -20.66 -8.91
CA ALA A 261 -1.33 -20.77 -10.36
C ALA A 261 -1.49 -19.40 -11.02
N MET A 262 -0.70 -19.13 -12.05
CA MET A 262 -0.82 -17.90 -12.82
C MET A 262 -2.14 -17.87 -13.58
N VAL A 263 -2.74 -16.68 -13.58
CA VAL A 263 -3.82 -16.25 -14.46
C VAL A 263 -3.41 -14.95 -15.14
N PHE A 264 -3.77 -14.77 -16.39
CA PHE A 264 -3.19 -13.76 -17.25
C PHE A 264 -4.20 -12.69 -17.67
N GLY A 265 -3.98 -11.47 -17.22
CA GLY A 265 -4.78 -10.30 -17.64
C GLY A 265 -4.31 -9.69 -18.97
N ASN A 266 -3.23 -10.20 -19.57
CA ASN A 266 -2.62 -9.71 -20.80
C ASN A 266 -2.71 -10.68 -21.97
N LEU A 267 -3.83 -11.41 -22.08
CA LEU A 267 -4.13 -12.29 -23.21
C LEU A 267 -4.89 -11.60 -24.36
N GLY A 268 -5.18 -10.31 -24.23
CA GLY A 268 -5.89 -9.52 -25.21
C GLY A 268 -7.14 -8.81 -24.65
N ALA A 269 -8.02 -8.36 -25.53
CA ALA A 269 -9.15 -7.48 -25.21
C ALA A 269 -10.20 -8.06 -24.23
N SER A 270 -10.31 -9.41 -24.13
CA SER A 270 -11.19 -10.10 -23.18
C SER A 270 -10.54 -10.32 -21.81
N SER A 271 -9.31 -9.86 -21.62
CA SER A 271 -8.51 -10.03 -20.41
C SER A 271 -8.15 -8.69 -19.80
N GLY A 272 -7.93 -8.68 -18.49
CA GLY A 272 -7.57 -7.48 -17.76
C GLY A 272 -7.25 -7.78 -16.30
N THR A 273 -6.79 -6.77 -15.59
CA THR A 273 -6.49 -6.87 -14.16
C THR A 273 -6.88 -5.58 -13.46
N GLY A 274 -7.15 -5.64 -12.17
CA GLY A 274 -7.53 -4.45 -11.44
C GLY A 274 -7.51 -4.63 -9.93
N VAL A 275 -7.67 -3.50 -9.28
CA VAL A 275 -7.77 -3.37 -7.83
C VAL A 275 -9.00 -2.55 -7.49
N ALA A 276 -9.72 -2.95 -6.47
CA ALA A 276 -10.93 -2.26 -6.09
C ALA A 276 -11.19 -2.33 -4.58
N PHE A 277 -11.98 -1.38 -4.10
CA PHE A 277 -12.43 -1.29 -2.72
C PHE A 277 -13.95 -1.41 -2.69
N THR A 278 -14.47 -2.10 -1.70
CA THR A 278 -15.92 -2.24 -1.53
C THR A 278 -16.61 -0.93 -1.13
N ARG A 279 -15.84 0.05 -0.65
CA ARG A 279 -16.22 1.45 -0.39
C ARG A 279 -15.05 2.36 -0.76
N ASP A 280 -15.32 3.63 -1.02
CA ASP A 280 -14.27 4.61 -1.31
C ASP A 280 -13.30 4.76 -0.11
N PRO A 281 -12.00 4.46 -0.26
CA PRO A 281 -11.03 4.46 0.84
C PRO A 281 -10.66 5.86 1.33
N SER A 282 -10.94 6.90 0.56
CA SER A 282 -10.63 8.29 0.90
C SER A 282 -11.80 8.98 1.60
N THR A 283 -13.02 8.76 1.11
CA THR A 283 -14.23 9.45 1.59
C THR A 283 -15.16 8.58 2.43
N GLY A 284 -14.99 7.27 2.40
CA GLY A 284 -15.87 6.29 3.07
C GLY A 284 -17.22 6.08 2.39
N GLU A 285 -17.44 6.66 1.21
CA GLU A 285 -18.68 6.53 0.47
C GLU A 285 -18.94 5.07 0.08
N LYS A 286 -20.19 4.62 0.27
CA LYS A 286 -20.61 3.27 -0.09
C LYS A 286 -20.80 3.15 -1.59
N ARG A 287 -19.71 3.18 -2.32
CA ARG A 287 -19.65 2.88 -3.76
C ARG A 287 -18.49 1.96 -4.03
N PHE A 288 -18.67 1.06 -4.99
CA PHE A 288 -17.58 0.23 -5.47
C PHE A 288 -16.56 1.13 -6.18
N TYR A 289 -15.35 1.18 -5.65
CA TYR A 289 -14.32 2.14 -6.05
C TYR A 289 -13.05 1.39 -6.43
N GLY A 290 -12.39 1.79 -7.52
CA GLY A 290 -11.16 1.15 -7.96
C GLY A 290 -10.84 1.44 -9.40
N GLU A 291 -9.88 0.70 -9.91
CA GLU A 291 -9.30 0.91 -11.23
C GLU A 291 -8.88 -0.41 -11.87
N TYR A 292 -8.81 -0.44 -13.19
CA TYR A 292 -8.41 -1.62 -13.95
C TYR A 292 -7.70 -1.25 -15.24
N LEU A 293 -6.99 -2.22 -15.81
CA LEU A 293 -6.40 -2.16 -17.14
C LEU A 293 -6.83 -3.36 -17.95
N ILE A 294 -7.18 -3.14 -19.21
CA ILE A 294 -7.36 -4.21 -20.22
C ILE A 294 -6.00 -4.55 -20.79
N ASP A 295 -5.81 -5.84 -21.12
CA ASP A 295 -4.57 -6.38 -21.70
C ASP A 295 -3.33 -5.95 -20.89
N ALA A 296 -3.32 -6.31 -19.58
CA ALA A 296 -2.29 -5.92 -18.63
C ALA A 296 -2.08 -6.97 -17.55
N GLN A 297 -0.87 -7.03 -17.00
CA GLN A 297 -0.57 -7.78 -15.77
C GLN A 297 -0.80 -6.91 -14.53
N GLY A 298 -0.91 -7.54 -13.35
CA GLY A 298 -1.14 -6.84 -12.08
C GLY A 298 -0.09 -5.80 -11.73
N GLU A 299 1.15 -6.03 -12.13
CA GLU A 299 2.27 -5.07 -11.97
C GLU A 299 2.02 -3.76 -12.71
N ASP A 300 1.46 -3.81 -13.91
CA ASP A 300 1.22 -2.63 -14.75
C ASP A 300 0.24 -1.64 -14.08
N VAL A 301 -0.69 -2.16 -13.24
CA VAL A 301 -1.62 -1.33 -12.44
C VAL A 301 -0.92 -0.74 -11.22
N VAL A 302 -0.13 -1.55 -10.52
CA VAL A 302 0.49 -1.15 -9.23
C VAL A 302 1.69 -0.25 -9.45
N ALA A 303 2.52 -0.52 -10.46
CA ALA A 303 3.69 0.28 -10.81
C ALA A 303 3.34 1.60 -11.51
N GLY A 304 2.10 1.76 -11.98
CA GLY A 304 1.68 3.00 -12.64
C GLY A 304 2.24 3.19 -14.05
N LEU A 305 2.73 2.12 -14.68
CA LEU A 305 3.30 2.15 -16.04
C LEU A 305 2.29 2.61 -17.10
N ARG A 306 1.00 2.41 -16.84
CA ARG A 306 -0.13 2.80 -17.68
C ARG A 306 -1.19 3.47 -16.81
N THR A 307 -1.88 4.49 -17.34
CA THR A 307 -3.00 5.13 -16.63
C THR A 307 -4.19 4.17 -16.60
N PRO A 308 -4.62 3.71 -15.41
CA PRO A 308 -5.73 2.80 -15.28
C PRO A 308 -7.07 3.50 -15.51
N GLN A 309 -8.08 2.71 -15.87
CA GLN A 309 -9.45 3.19 -16.05
C GLN A 309 -10.26 3.04 -14.75
N PRO A 310 -11.19 3.95 -14.47
CA PRO A 310 -12.09 3.83 -13.33
C PRO A 310 -12.90 2.53 -13.41
N ILE A 311 -13.01 1.80 -12.29
CA ILE A 311 -13.64 0.47 -12.22
C ILE A 311 -15.08 0.46 -12.76
N ALA A 312 -15.83 1.57 -12.63
CA ALA A 312 -17.20 1.69 -13.13
C ALA A 312 -17.29 1.53 -14.66
N THR A 313 -16.24 1.85 -15.41
CA THR A 313 -16.22 1.70 -16.86
C THR A 313 -16.09 0.24 -17.31
N LEU A 314 -15.72 -0.68 -16.41
CA LEU A 314 -15.69 -2.11 -16.64
C LEU A 314 -17.07 -2.67 -17.00
N GLU A 315 -18.15 -2.03 -16.55
CA GLU A 315 -19.53 -2.38 -16.94
C GLU A 315 -19.73 -2.41 -18.46
N LYS A 316 -19.12 -1.47 -19.17
CA LYS A 316 -19.19 -1.40 -20.63
C LYS A 316 -18.16 -2.31 -21.31
N ALA A 317 -16.96 -2.40 -20.76
CA ALA A 317 -15.86 -3.16 -21.35
C ALA A 317 -16.05 -4.67 -21.20
N LEU A 318 -16.39 -5.17 -20.02
CA LEU A 318 -16.55 -6.59 -19.70
C LEU A 318 -17.77 -6.80 -18.76
N PRO A 319 -19.02 -6.69 -19.30
CA PRO A 319 -20.25 -6.65 -18.49
C PRO A 319 -20.46 -7.88 -17.60
N LYS A 320 -20.07 -9.07 -18.07
CA LYS A 320 -20.19 -10.32 -17.30
C LYS A 320 -19.27 -10.30 -16.07
N ALA A 321 -18.01 -9.94 -16.26
CA ALA A 321 -17.05 -9.84 -15.17
C ALA A 321 -17.42 -8.73 -14.17
N TRP A 322 -17.94 -7.60 -14.66
CA TRP A 322 -18.47 -6.53 -13.81
C TRP A 322 -19.59 -7.01 -12.87
N LYS A 323 -20.60 -7.69 -13.43
CA LYS A 323 -21.72 -8.21 -12.64
C LYS A 323 -21.27 -9.22 -11.58
N GLU A 324 -20.33 -10.11 -11.94
CA GLU A 324 -19.75 -11.08 -11.01
C GLU A 324 -18.95 -10.39 -9.92
N LEU A 325 -18.16 -9.38 -10.26
CA LEU A 325 -17.34 -8.62 -9.33
C LEU A 325 -18.18 -7.85 -8.30
N LEU A 326 -19.32 -7.26 -8.72
CA LEU A 326 -20.29 -6.64 -7.81
C LEU A 326 -20.89 -7.64 -6.82
N ALA A 327 -21.22 -8.85 -7.25
CA ALA A 327 -21.72 -9.90 -6.37
C ALA A 327 -20.66 -10.35 -5.35
N ILE A 328 -19.41 -10.48 -5.79
CA ILE A 328 -18.27 -10.86 -4.96
C ILE A 328 -17.99 -9.77 -3.91
N GLN A 329 -17.93 -8.48 -4.31
CA GLN A 329 -17.69 -7.39 -3.38
C GLN A 329 -18.73 -7.33 -2.26
N ALA A 330 -20.01 -7.50 -2.61
CA ALA A 330 -21.11 -7.51 -1.63
C ALA A 330 -21.00 -8.70 -0.66
N ARG A 331 -20.58 -9.87 -1.17
CA ARG A 331 -20.35 -11.09 -0.36
C ARG A 331 -19.17 -10.94 0.58
N LEU A 332 -18.06 -10.40 0.10
CA LEU A 332 -16.85 -10.17 0.91
C LEU A 332 -17.11 -9.16 2.03
N GLU A 333 -17.70 -7.99 1.71
CA GLU A 333 -18.01 -6.99 2.74
C GLU A 333 -18.98 -7.53 3.81
N ARG A 334 -19.95 -8.36 3.41
CA ARG A 334 -20.88 -9.01 4.37
C ARG A 334 -20.15 -10.03 5.25
N HIS A 335 -19.28 -10.85 4.66
CA HIS A 335 -18.57 -11.92 5.36
C HIS A 335 -17.54 -11.37 6.36
N TYR A 336 -16.71 -10.42 5.91
CA TYR A 336 -15.69 -9.79 6.75
C TYR A 336 -16.27 -8.71 7.67
N ARG A 337 -17.49 -8.26 7.38
CA ARG A 337 -18.20 -7.19 8.10
C ARG A 337 -17.40 -5.88 8.12
N ASP A 338 -16.54 -5.67 7.14
CA ASP A 338 -15.68 -4.50 6.98
C ASP A 338 -15.39 -4.23 5.51
N MET A 339 -14.98 -3.00 5.20
CA MET A 339 -14.53 -2.60 3.88
C MET A 339 -13.34 -3.46 3.44
N GLN A 340 -13.40 -3.97 2.22
CA GLN A 340 -12.37 -4.82 1.65
C GLN A 340 -11.66 -4.13 0.50
N ASP A 341 -10.35 -4.37 0.41
CA ASP A 341 -9.45 -4.12 -0.70
C ASP A 341 -9.26 -5.45 -1.43
N ILE A 342 -9.52 -5.48 -2.73
CA ILE A 342 -9.53 -6.69 -3.55
C ILE A 342 -8.66 -6.51 -4.80
N GLU A 343 -7.88 -7.54 -5.12
CA GLU A 343 -7.14 -7.65 -6.36
C GLU A 343 -7.78 -8.76 -7.21
N PHE A 344 -7.99 -8.50 -8.49
CA PHE A 344 -8.61 -9.43 -9.41
C PHE A 344 -7.94 -9.44 -10.77
N THR A 345 -8.08 -10.55 -11.49
CA THR A 345 -7.67 -10.69 -12.89
C THR A 345 -8.79 -11.35 -13.68
N ILE A 346 -8.98 -10.89 -14.90
CA ILE A 346 -9.91 -11.47 -15.87
C ILE A 346 -9.05 -12.11 -16.95
N GLU A 347 -9.12 -13.43 -17.09
CA GLU A 347 -8.44 -14.20 -18.11
C GLU A 347 -9.48 -14.70 -19.10
N ASP A 348 -9.44 -14.21 -20.32
CA ASP A 348 -10.39 -14.58 -21.38
C ASP A 348 -11.86 -14.56 -20.92
N GLY A 349 -12.29 -13.45 -20.35
CA GLY A 349 -13.64 -13.22 -19.83
C GLY A 349 -13.98 -13.93 -18.51
N LYS A 350 -13.07 -14.72 -17.94
CA LYS A 350 -13.27 -15.41 -16.67
C LYS A 350 -12.59 -14.63 -15.53
N LEU A 351 -13.38 -14.29 -14.51
CA LEU A 351 -12.90 -13.55 -13.33
C LEU A 351 -12.19 -14.47 -12.34
N TYR A 352 -11.08 -13.97 -11.77
CA TYR A 352 -10.34 -14.59 -10.68
C TYR A 352 -10.00 -13.58 -9.59
N MET A 353 -10.17 -13.97 -8.33
CA MET A 353 -9.79 -13.20 -7.16
C MET A 353 -8.36 -13.56 -6.73
N LEU A 354 -7.46 -12.59 -6.71
CA LEU A 354 -6.04 -12.82 -6.38
C LEU A 354 -5.71 -12.49 -4.93
N GLN A 355 -6.44 -11.54 -4.34
CA GLN A 355 -6.23 -11.11 -2.98
C GLN A 355 -7.49 -10.43 -2.44
N CYS A 356 -7.71 -10.58 -1.14
CA CYS A 356 -8.68 -9.82 -0.37
C CYS A 356 -8.03 -9.46 0.97
N ARG A 357 -8.21 -8.21 1.41
CA ARG A 357 -7.74 -7.74 2.71
C ARG A 357 -8.63 -6.62 3.23
N THR A 358 -8.57 -6.36 4.53
CA THR A 358 -9.20 -5.16 5.10
C THR A 358 -8.63 -3.93 4.43
N GLY A 359 -9.47 -3.10 3.84
CA GLY A 359 -9.06 -1.93 3.08
C GLY A 359 -8.41 -0.88 3.98
N LYS A 360 -7.19 -0.46 3.61
CA LYS A 360 -6.58 0.72 4.20
C LYS A 360 -7.38 1.95 3.78
N ARG A 361 -7.64 2.84 4.73
CA ARG A 361 -8.52 3.99 4.56
C ARG A 361 -8.03 5.18 5.37
N THR A 362 -8.46 6.36 4.98
CA THR A 362 -8.21 7.59 5.75
C THR A 362 -9.02 7.61 7.02
N GLY A 363 -8.65 8.45 7.99
CA GLY A 363 -9.45 8.70 9.19
C GLY A 363 -10.87 9.18 8.87
N PHE A 364 -11.02 10.00 7.81
CA PHE A 364 -12.33 10.42 7.29
C PHE A 364 -13.19 9.22 6.89
N ALA A 365 -12.65 8.34 6.06
CA ALA A 365 -13.34 7.15 5.61
C ALA A 365 -13.60 6.17 6.77
N ALA A 366 -12.65 6.01 7.70
CA ALA A 366 -12.80 5.11 8.84
C ALA A 366 -14.00 5.48 9.71
N VAL A 367 -14.11 6.76 10.06
CA VAL A 367 -15.22 7.29 10.89
C VAL A 367 -16.55 7.14 10.16
N ARG A 368 -16.63 7.53 8.88
CA ARG A 368 -17.85 7.42 8.09
C ARG A 368 -18.29 5.95 7.93
N ILE A 369 -17.38 5.06 7.52
CA ILE A 369 -17.66 3.64 7.32
C ILE A 369 -18.14 3.00 8.62
N ALA A 370 -17.49 3.27 9.76
CA ALA A 370 -17.87 2.74 11.05
C ALA A 370 -19.32 3.14 11.42
N VAL A 371 -19.65 4.43 11.29
CA VAL A 371 -21.00 4.94 11.59
C VAL A 371 -22.04 4.34 10.63
N GLU A 372 -21.76 4.29 9.32
CA GLU A 372 -22.67 3.71 8.34
C GLU A 372 -22.90 2.20 8.58
N MET A 373 -21.84 1.42 8.89
CA MET A 373 -21.96 -0.01 9.16
C MET A 373 -22.77 -0.32 10.43
N VAL A 374 -22.71 0.53 11.45
CA VAL A 374 -23.60 0.42 12.62
C VAL A 374 -25.05 0.70 12.22
N ARG A 375 -25.32 1.76 11.43
CA ARG A 375 -26.66 2.06 10.90
C ARG A 375 -27.20 0.93 10.01
N GLU A 376 -26.34 0.28 9.25
CA GLU A 376 -26.66 -0.90 8.44
C GLU A 376 -26.84 -2.19 9.28
N LYS A 377 -26.67 -2.12 10.59
CA LYS A 377 -26.73 -3.26 11.52
C LYS A 377 -25.74 -4.38 11.20
N ARG A 378 -24.61 -4.03 10.63
CA ARG A 378 -23.52 -4.97 10.30
C ARG A 378 -22.59 -5.20 11.48
N ILE A 379 -22.38 -4.16 12.29
CA ILE A 379 -21.48 -4.16 13.45
C ILE A 379 -22.17 -3.43 14.62
N SER A 380 -21.72 -3.70 15.84
CA SER A 380 -22.10 -2.93 17.02
C SER A 380 -21.32 -1.61 17.11
N SER A 381 -21.75 -0.70 18.01
CA SER A 381 -20.99 0.51 18.34
C SER A 381 -19.60 0.19 18.90
N ASP A 382 -19.49 -0.85 19.71
CA ASP A 382 -18.23 -1.26 20.33
C ASP A 382 -17.27 -1.83 19.28
N GLU A 383 -17.77 -2.65 18.35
CA GLU A 383 -16.98 -3.10 17.20
C GLU A 383 -16.54 -1.94 16.31
N ALA A 384 -17.38 -0.91 16.15
CA ALA A 384 -17.03 0.30 15.40
C ALA A 384 -15.88 1.07 16.05
N LEU A 385 -15.91 1.24 17.38
CA LEU A 385 -14.83 1.86 18.14
C LEU A 385 -13.52 1.10 18.01
N LEU A 386 -13.53 -0.23 18.13
CA LEU A 386 -12.35 -1.09 18.02
C LEU A 386 -11.70 -1.08 16.62
N ARG A 387 -12.40 -0.59 15.58
CA ARG A 387 -11.89 -0.51 14.20
C ARG A 387 -11.26 0.82 13.85
N ILE A 388 -11.46 1.83 14.68
CA ILE A 388 -10.91 3.16 14.46
C ILE A 388 -9.62 3.25 15.27
N ASP A 389 -8.52 3.46 14.55
CA ASP A 389 -7.26 3.83 15.17
C ASP A 389 -7.40 5.27 15.68
N PRO A 390 -7.25 5.51 17.01
CA PRO A 390 -7.35 6.85 17.58
C PRO A 390 -6.43 7.88 16.92
N ASP A 391 -5.21 7.49 16.54
CA ASP A 391 -4.25 8.37 15.88
C ASP A 391 -4.74 8.83 14.50
N SER A 392 -5.57 8.01 13.84
CA SER A 392 -6.17 8.38 12.54
C SER A 392 -7.18 9.53 12.66
N LEU A 393 -7.73 9.79 13.86
CA LEU A 393 -8.65 10.90 14.10
C LEU A 393 -7.95 12.26 13.96
N ASN A 394 -6.63 12.33 14.15
CA ASN A 394 -5.86 13.54 13.89
C ASN A 394 -5.99 14.04 12.44
N GLN A 395 -6.28 13.13 11.49
CA GLN A 395 -6.51 13.50 10.09
C GLN A 395 -7.76 14.38 9.92
N LEU A 396 -8.78 14.19 10.78
CA LEU A 396 -10.02 14.95 10.73
C LEU A 396 -9.82 16.41 11.18
N LEU A 397 -8.70 16.69 11.83
CA LEU A 397 -8.27 18.00 12.25
C LEU A 397 -7.35 18.69 11.22
N GLN A 398 -6.96 17.98 10.16
CA GLN A 398 -6.09 18.51 9.11
C GLN A 398 -6.69 19.76 8.46
N PRO A 399 -5.87 20.77 8.20
CA PRO A 399 -6.31 22.00 7.56
C PRO A 399 -6.97 21.77 6.20
N VAL A 400 -7.86 22.67 5.82
CA VAL A 400 -8.43 22.81 4.47
C VAL A 400 -8.03 24.18 3.91
N PHE A 401 -8.10 24.36 2.59
CA PHE A 401 -7.83 25.67 2.01
C PHE A 401 -8.89 26.71 2.42
N VAL A 402 -8.46 27.95 2.60
CA VAL A 402 -9.36 29.09 2.74
C VAL A 402 -10.18 29.22 1.45
N PRO A 403 -11.54 29.15 1.51
CA PRO A 403 -12.38 29.09 0.31
C PRO A 403 -12.19 30.26 -0.65
N ALA A 404 -12.02 31.49 -0.11
CA ALA A 404 -11.81 32.68 -0.91
C ALA A 404 -10.48 32.64 -1.69
N GLU A 405 -9.40 32.21 -1.05
CA GLU A 405 -8.09 32.07 -1.70
C GLU A 405 -8.06 30.95 -2.74
N LEU A 406 -8.74 29.84 -2.43
CA LEU A 406 -8.91 28.75 -3.39
C LEU A 406 -9.71 29.20 -4.61
N ALA A 407 -10.80 29.95 -4.42
CA ALA A 407 -11.60 30.51 -5.51
C ALA A 407 -10.78 31.49 -6.35
N ALA A 408 -10.00 32.38 -5.70
CA ALA A 408 -9.08 33.28 -6.38
C ALA A 408 -8.01 32.55 -7.20
N ALA A 409 -7.41 31.50 -6.63
CA ALA A 409 -6.43 30.67 -7.33
C ALA A 409 -7.03 29.98 -8.57
N ARG A 410 -8.27 29.47 -8.46
CA ARG A 410 -9.01 28.90 -9.59
C ARG A 410 -9.33 29.95 -10.65
N GLY A 411 -9.82 31.13 -10.24
CA GLY A 411 -10.14 32.23 -11.15
C GLY A 411 -8.91 32.79 -11.88
N ALA A 412 -7.76 32.77 -11.23
CA ALA A 412 -6.47 33.18 -11.82
C ALA A 412 -5.79 32.09 -12.68
N GLY A 413 -6.43 30.94 -12.88
CA GLY A 413 -5.87 29.85 -13.67
C GLY A 413 -4.63 29.18 -13.04
N ARG A 414 -4.46 29.30 -11.71
CA ARG A 414 -3.29 28.74 -11.01
C ARG A 414 -3.34 27.22 -10.85
N ARG A 415 -4.42 26.56 -11.23
CA ARG A 415 -4.47 25.09 -11.23
C ARG A 415 -3.56 24.54 -12.30
N LEU A 416 -2.53 23.83 -11.89
CA LEU A 416 -1.53 23.20 -12.75
C LEU A 416 -2.05 21.93 -13.39
N THR A 417 -2.60 21.04 -12.58
CA THR A 417 -3.04 19.71 -13.00
C THR A 417 -4.04 19.14 -12.01
N ARG A 418 -4.52 17.93 -12.32
CA ARG A 418 -5.33 17.12 -11.42
C ARG A 418 -4.85 15.68 -11.41
N GLY A 419 -4.58 15.16 -10.21
CA GLY A 419 -4.36 13.74 -9.96
C GLY A 419 -5.48 13.10 -9.17
N LEU A 420 -5.19 11.95 -8.59
CA LEU A 420 -6.11 11.21 -7.74
C LEU A 420 -6.04 11.74 -6.29
N ASN A 421 -7.19 11.83 -5.65
CA ASN A 421 -7.35 12.28 -4.26
C ASN A 421 -6.91 11.19 -3.26
N ALA A 422 -5.62 10.95 -3.18
CA ALA A 422 -5.05 9.82 -2.45
C ALA A 422 -4.96 10.00 -0.93
N GLY A 423 -4.80 11.22 -0.45
CA GLY A 423 -4.78 11.57 0.98
C GLY A 423 -5.44 12.92 1.23
N PRO A 424 -6.62 12.97 1.92
CA PRO A 424 -7.40 14.19 2.06
C PRO A 424 -6.73 15.26 2.91
N GLY A 425 -7.18 16.51 2.74
CA GLY A 425 -6.68 17.71 3.39
C GLY A 425 -6.04 18.68 2.40
N ALA A 426 -5.59 19.82 2.90
CA ALA A 426 -4.90 20.85 2.13
C ALA A 426 -3.48 21.03 2.64
N ALA A 427 -2.51 21.03 1.73
CA ALA A 427 -1.12 21.27 2.04
C ALA A 427 -0.53 22.29 1.07
N SER A 428 0.23 23.25 1.63
CA SER A 428 1.07 24.17 0.86
C SER A 428 2.49 24.06 1.38
N GLY A 429 3.45 23.87 0.49
CA GLY A 429 4.85 23.74 0.83
C GLY A 429 5.77 24.00 -0.36
N ARG A 430 7.06 24.06 -0.08
CA ARG A 430 8.09 24.22 -1.09
C ARG A 430 8.41 22.89 -1.75
N ILE A 431 8.58 22.89 -3.05
CA ILE A 431 8.91 21.69 -3.85
C ILE A 431 10.27 21.13 -3.42
N VAL A 432 10.32 19.82 -3.17
CA VAL A 432 11.56 19.04 -3.04
C VAL A 432 11.43 17.74 -3.83
N TYR A 433 12.53 17.28 -4.43
CA TYR A 433 12.54 16.11 -5.33
C TYR A 433 13.16 14.85 -4.72
N SER A 434 13.75 14.93 -3.54
CA SER A 434 14.30 13.76 -2.87
C SER A 434 13.78 13.61 -1.45
N ALA A 435 13.69 12.38 -0.98
CA ALA A 435 13.32 12.07 0.40
C ALA A 435 14.30 12.70 1.39
N ARG A 436 15.59 12.69 1.08
CA ARG A 436 16.64 13.28 1.91
C ARG A 436 16.51 14.80 2.05
N ASP A 437 16.21 15.51 0.94
CA ASP A 437 16.00 16.96 0.98
C ASP A 437 14.72 17.29 1.76
N ALA A 438 13.67 16.46 1.65
CA ALA A 438 12.45 16.61 2.44
C ALA A 438 12.74 16.50 3.94
N GLU A 439 13.49 15.49 4.37
CA GLU A 439 13.89 15.32 5.77
C GLU A 439 14.72 16.50 6.27
N HIS A 440 15.75 16.89 5.51
CA HIS A 440 16.66 17.96 5.91
C HIS A 440 15.97 19.32 6.04
N ARG A 441 15.17 19.71 5.04
CA ARG A 441 14.48 21.01 5.03
C ARG A 441 13.33 21.05 6.04
N ALA A 442 12.61 19.94 6.22
CA ALA A 442 11.60 19.84 7.27
C ALA A 442 12.20 19.93 8.67
N ALA A 443 13.38 19.32 8.93
CA ALA A 443 14.10 19.46 10.17
C ALA A 443 14.56 20.91 10.43
N ALA A 444 14.80 21.70 9.38
CA ALA A 444 15.07 23.14 9.46
C ALA A 444 13.79 24.00 9.64
N GLY A 445 12.61 23.40 9.79
CA GLY A 445 11.32 24.07 10.00
C GLY A 445 10.60 24.51 8.71
N GLU A 446 11.09 24.10 7.54
CA GLU A 446 10.41 24.43 6.28
C GLU A 446 9.21 23.48 6.01
N ARG A 447 8.16 24.04 5.47
CA ARG A 447 7.04 23.24 4.93
C ARG A 447 7.40 22.78 3.52
N VAL A 448 7.55 21.49 3.30
CA VAL A 448 7.96 20.93 2.02
C VAL A 448 6.92 19.97 1.45
N VAL A 449 6.79 19.97 0.13
CA VAL A 449 6.00 19.00 -0.63
C VAL A 449 6.97 18.11 -1.40
N LEU A 450 6.92 16.80 -1.16
CA LEU A 450 7.73 15.83 -1.88
C LEU A 450 7.10 15.55 -3.23
N VAL A 451 7.81 15.92 -4.30
CA VAL A 451 7.37 15.77 -5.70
C VAL A 451 8.20 14.68 -6.37
N ARG A 452 7.54 13.62 -6.83
CA ARG A 452 8.21 12.45 -7.43
C ARG A 452 7.49 12.02 -8.71
N ILE A 453 8.20 11.33 -9.62
CA ILE A 453 7.54 10.60 -10.71
C ILE A 453 6.67 9.51 -10.08
N GLU A 454 7.24 8.71 -9.21
CA GLU A 454 6.57 7.75 -8.34
C GLU A 454 7.38 7.64 -7.03
N THR A 455 6.75 7.23 -5.94
CA THR A 455 7.48 6.96 -4.69
C THR A 455 7.81 5.49 -4.59
N SER A 456 8.97 5.23 -4.04
CA SER A 456 9.44 3.90 -3.69
C SER A 456 9.46 3.71 -2.16
N PRO A 457 9.63 2.48 -1.68
CA PRO A 457 9.76 2.21 -0.25
C PRO A 457 10.90 2.93 0.44
N GLU A 458 11.92 3.33 -0.29
CA GLU A 458 13.06 4.10 0.18
C GLU A 458 12.69 5.56 0.52
N ASP A 459 11.61 6.07 -0.07
CA ASP A 459 11.14 7.46 0.15
C ASP A 459 10.36 7.64 1.47
N ILE A 460 10.13 6.59 2.26
CA ILE A 460 9.20 6.58 3.40
C ILE A 460 9.51 7.67 4.44
N ARG A 461 10.77 7.96 4.71
CA ARG A 461 11.18 9.01 5.66
C ARG A 461 10.88 10.40 5.14
N GLY A 462 11.19 10.66 3.88
CA GLY A 462 10.86 11.92 3.22
C GLY A 462 9.36 12.15 3.11
N MET A 463 8.58 11.10 2.84
CA MET A 463 7.12 11.16 2.86
C MET A 463 6.58 11.49 4.24
N GLN A 464 7.21 10.99 5.31
CA GLN A 464 6.84 11.31 6.69
C GLN A 464 7.16 12.76 7.04
N ALA A 465 8.30 13.28 6.60
CA ALA A 465 8.74 14.66 6.87
C ALA A 465 7.93 15.70 6.09
N ALA A 466 7.52 15.40 4.86
CA ALA A 466 6.77 16.30 4.00
C ALA A 466 5.36 16.61 4.55
N VAL A 467 4.85 17.83 4.29
CA VAL A 467 3.46 18.20 4.57
C VAL A 467 2.49 17.68 3.52
N GLY A 468 2.98 17.35 2.32
CA GLY A 468 2.21 16.79 1.22
C GLY A 468 3.09 16.00 0.26
N ILE A 469 2.47 15.08 -0.48
CA ILE A 469 3.12 14.18 -1.45
C ILE A 469 2.41 14.34 -2.78
N LEU A 470 3.19 14.53 -3.84
CA LEU A 470 2.70 14.67 -5.21
C LEU A 470 3.46 13.71 -6.11
N THR A 471 2.74 12.89 -6.88
CA THR A 471 3.37 12.03 -7.88
C THR A 471 2.75 12.21 -9.26
N SER A 472 3.58 12.15 -10.32
CA SER A 472 3.08 12.18 -11.68
C SER A 472 2.52 10.83 -12.13
N ARG A 473 2.99 9.74 -11.55
CA ARG A 473 2.50 8.38 -11.82
C ARG A 473 1.91 7.74 -10.58
N GLY A 474 1.15 6.67 -10.78
CA GLY A 474 0.58 5.85 -9.73
C GLY A 474 -0.92 6.05 -9.54
N GLY A 475 -1.62 4.93 -9.26
CA GLY A 475 -3.05 4.89 -8.96
C GLY A 475 -3.34 5.02 -7.46
N MET A 476 -4.61 4.85 -7.09
CA MET A 476 -5.08 4.85 -5.69
C MET A 476 -4.49 3.71 -4.84
N THR A 477 -3.92 2.72 -5.49
CA THR A 477 -3.27 1.56 -4.87
C THR A 477 -1.75 1.61 -4.97
N SER A 478 -1.19 2.68 -5.55
CA SER A 478 0.26 2.90 -5.62
C SER A 478 0.89 3.05 -4.24
N HIS A 479 2.20 2.89 -4.16
CA HIS A 479 2.96 3.08 -2.92
C HIS A 479 2.71 4.46 -2.30
N ALA A 480 2.76 5.54 -3.11
CA ALA A 480 2.46 6.90 -2.65
C ALA A 480 1.10 7.01 -1.97
N ALA A 481 0.05 6.52 -2.63
CA ALA A 481 -1.32 6.59 -2.13
C ALA A 481 -1.55 5.74 -0.87
N LEU A 482 -1.00 4.53 -0.83
CA LEU A 482 -1.17 3.62 0.32
C LEU A 482 -0.44 4.12 1.56
N VAL A 483 0.82 4.54 1.40
CA VAL A 483 1.65 5.02 2.51
C VAL A 483 1.19 6.38 3.00
N ALA A 484 0.83 7.31 2.11
CA ALA A 484 0.29 8.61 2.51
C ALA A 484 -0.98 8.47 3.35
N ARG A 485 -1.92 7.59 2.94
CA ARG A 485 -3.12 7.29 3.74
C ARG A 485 -2.79 6.71 5.10
N GLN A 486 -1.82 5.81 5.16
CA GLN A 486 -1.39 5.22 6.43
C GLN A 486 -0.77 6.27 7.36
N MET A 487 -0.01 7.23 6.81
CA MET A 487 0.64 8.29 7.56
C MET A 487 -0.28 9.50 7.83
N GLY A 488 -1.49 9.53 7.28
CA GLY A 488 -2.39 10.67 7.39
C GLY A 488 -1.88 11.92 6.66
N LYS A 489 -1.09 11.76 5.61
CA LYS A 489 -0.52 12.86 4.82
C LYS A 489 -1.41 13.25 3.66
N VAL A 490 -1.41 14.54 3.33
CA VAL A 490 -2.03 15.04 2.11
C VAL A 490 -1.29 14.43 0.90
N CYS A 491 -2.05 13.84 -0.01
CA CYS A 491 -1.46 13.20 -1.18
C CYS A 491 -2.31 13.39 -2.42
N VAL A 492 -1.65 13.79 -3.49
CA VAL A 492 -2.17 13.77 -4.86
C VAL A 492 -1.29 12.81 -5.66
N ALA A 493 -1.86 11.72 -6.16
CA ALA A 493 -1.14 10.70 -6.91
C ALA A 493 -1.57 10.66 -8.37
N GLY A 494 -0.66 10.26 -9.27
CA GLY A 494 -0.98 10.06 -10.68
C GLY A 494 -1.38 11.33 -11.43
N ALA A 495 -0.76 12.45 -11.12
CA ALA A 495 -0.91 13.71 -11.84
C ALA A 495 -0.09 13.66 -13.14
N GLY A 496 -0.55 12.87 -14.12
CA GLY A 496 0.20 12.46 -15.32
C GLY A 496 0.62 13.57 -16.28
N GLU A 497 0.07 14.77 -16.11
CA GLU A 497 0.46 15.95 -16.89
C GLU A 497 1.78 16.58 -16.39
N LEU A 498 2.26 16.17 -15.21
CA LEU A 498 3.51 16.66 -14.65
C LEU A 498 4.71 15.95 -15.28
N ASP A 499 5.57 16.71 -15.91
CA ASP A 499 6.86 16.27 -16.42
C ASP A 499 7.97 16.69 -15.43
N ILE A 500 8.54 15.69 -14.75
CA ILE A 500 9.48 15.90 -13.64
C ILE A 500 10.89 15.59 -14.09
N HIS A 501 11.75 16.60 -14.10
CA HIS A 501 13.16 16.53 -14.46
C HIS A 501 14.05 16.64 -13.22
N TYR A 502 14.51 15.52 -12.70
CA TYR A 502 15.36 15.48 -11.50
C TYR A 502 16.72 16.15 -11.70
N GLY A 503 17.32 16.01 -12.89
CA GLY A 503 18.62 16.62 -13.21
C GLY A 503 18.60 18.15 -13.14
N ASP A 504 17.53 18.75 -13.66
CA ASP A 504 17.34 20.20 -13.69
C ASP A 504 16.60 20.73 -12.45
N ARG A 505 16.09 19.82 -11.60
CA ARG A 505 15.26 20.14 -10.45
C ARG A 505 14.05 21.01 -10.81
N VAL A 506 13.32 20.59 -11.85
CA VAL A 506 12.16 21.30 -12.41
C VAL A 506 11.00 20.33 -12.59
N VAL A 507 9.79 20.82 -12.34
CA VAL A 507 8.56 20.20 -12.81
C VAL A 507 7.92 21.12 -13.86
N ALA A 508 7.65 20.56 -15.04
CA ALA A 508 6.97 21.26 -16.12
C ALA A 508 5.54 20.74 -16.27
N VAL A 509 4.59 21.64 -16.50
CA VAL A 509 3.20 21.32 -16.77
C VAL A 509 2.55 22.44 -17.57
N ASP A 510 1.92 22.10 -18.70
CA ASP A 510 1.21 23.05 -19.57
C ASP A 510 2.01 24.35 -19.89
N GLY A 511 3.30 24.18 -20.19
CA GLY A 511 4.22 25.27 -20.50
C GLY A 511 4.74 26.08 -19.31
N GLN A 512 4.26 25.82 -18.11
CA GLN A 512 4.77 26.41 -16.87
C GLN A 512 5.91 25.55 -16.31
N ARG A 513 6.92 26.22 -15.72
CA ARG A 513 8.05 25.57 -15.06
C ARG A 513 8.13 26.01 -13.61
N LEU A 514 8.17 25.05 -12.70
CA LEU A 514 8.38 25.27 -11.27
C LEU A 514 9.71 24.64 -10.86
N HIS A 515 10.51 25.40 -10.14
CA HIS A 515 11.82 24.97 -9.66
C HIS A 515 11.72 24.42 -8.23
N GLU A 516 12.75 23.71 -7.82
CA GLU A 516 12.89 23.34 -6.42
C GLU A 516 12.88 24.58 -5.53
N GLY A 517 12.12 24.51 -4.44
CA GLY A 517 11.91 25.62 -3.52
C GLY A 517 10.74 26.55 -3.88
N ASP A 518 10.16 26.42 -5.06
CA ASP A 518 8.91 27.12 -5.37
C ASP A 518 7.74 26.59 -4.53
N TRP A 519 6.75 27.44 -4.28
CA TRP A 519 5.56 27.05 -3.58
C TRP A 519 4.60 26.28 -4.47
N ILE A 520 4.10 25.17 -3.94
CA ILE A 520 3.04 24.38 -4.54
C ILE A 520 1.97 24.06 -3.50
N SER A 521 0.72 23.99 -3.91
CA SER A 521 -0.42 23.69 -3.03
C SER A 521 -1.20 22.49 -3.54
N LEU A 522 -1.49 21.54 -2.64
CA LEU A 522 -2.17 20.28 -2.92
C LEU A 522 -3.54 20.26 -2.25
N ASP A 523 -4.60 20.04 -3.01
CA ASP A 523 -5.93 19.67 -2.50
C ASP A 523 -6.07 18.14 -2.57
N GLY A 524 -5.64 17.48 -1.52
CA GLY A 524 -5.71 16.02 -1.45
C GLY A 524 -7.16 15.48 -1.36
N SER A 525 -8.15 16.33 -1.14
CA SER A 525 -9.57 15.94 -1.13
C SER A 525 -10.17 15.86 -2.54
N ASN A 526 -9.70 16.70 -3.46
CA ASN A 526 -10.18 16.79 -4.85
C ASN A 526 -9.16 16.28 -5.87
N GLY A 527 -7.88 16.19 -5.50
CA GLY A 527 -6.77 15.85 -6.39
C GLY A 527 -6.21 17.05 -7.17
N ASP A 528 -6.68 18.28 -6.93
CA ASP A 528 -6.21 19.47 -7.63
C ASP A 528 -4.82 19.91 -7.11
N VAL A 529 -3.95 20.34 -8.02
CA VAL A 529 -2.61 20.88 -7.74
C VAL A 529 -2.54 22.33 -8.24
N TYR A 530 -2.05 23.23 -7.40
CA TYR A 530 -2.00 24.67 -7.70
C TYR A 530 -0.57 25.21 -7.59
N ALA A 531 -0.21 26.11 -8.50
CA ALA A 531 1.03 26.89 -8.39
C ALA A 531 0.93 27.90 -7.25
N GLY A 532 2.04 28.07 -6.51
CA GLY A 532 2.14 29.03 -5.42
C GLY A 532 1.45 28.58 -4.14
N GLN A 533 1.55 29.42 -3.13
CA GLN A 533 0.95 29.19 -1.81
C GLN A 533 -0.53 29.58 -1.81
N ILE A 534 -1.37 28.74 -1.20
CA ILE A 534 -2.77 29.00 -0.85
C ILE A 534 -2.88 28.82 0.67
N ALA A 535 -3.47 29.80 1.36
CA ALA A 535 -3.65 29.71 2.80
C ALA A 535 -4.60 28.57 3.18
N THR A 536 -4.33 27.97 4.32
CA THR A 536 -5.14 26.90 4.89
C THR A 536 -5.87 27.40 6.14
N GLN A 537 -7.01 26.79 6.43
CA GLN A 537 -7.82 27.05 7.63
C GLN A 537 -8.16 25.73 8.36
N PRO A 538 -8.67 25.80 9.60
CA PRO A 538 -9.11 24.63 10.34
C PRO A 538 -10.11 23.76 9.58
N SER A 539 -10.07 22.46 9.83
CA SER A 539 -11.04 21.50 9.27
C SER A 539 -12.46 21.79 9.78
N PRO A 540 -13.51 21.25 9.13
CA PRO A 540 -14.89 21.35 9.65
C PRO A 540 -15.05 20.82 11.08
N VAL A 541 -14.26 19.83 11.50
CA VAL A 541 -14.30 19.33 12.89
C VAL A 541 -13.70 20.36 13.84
N ALA A 542 -12.53 20.87 13.53
CA ALA A 542 -11.89 21.91 14.33
C ALA A 542 -12.71 23.21 14.36
N ALA A 543 -13.28 23.63 13.23
CA ALA A 543 -14.15 24.80 13.15
C ALA A 543 -15.43 24.63 13.98
N ALA A 544 -16.05 23.44 13.94
CA ALA A 544 -17.24 23.15 14.73
C ALA A 544 -16.98 23.17 16.24
N LEU A 545 -15.82 22.66 16.67
CA LEU A 545 -15.47 22.54 18.09
C LEU A 545 -14.88 23.83 18.67
N LEU A 546 -14.01 24.51 17.94
CA LEU A 546 -13.22 25.62 18.45
C LEU A 546 -13.76 26.99 18.09
N LEU A 547 -14.49 27.09 16.97
CA LEU A 547 -15.01 28.37 16.46
C LEU A 547 -16.53 28.49 16.55
N ASP A 548 -17.23 27.50 17.13
CA ASP A 548 -18.71 27.40 17.19
C ASP A 548 -19.39 27.59 15.81
N ASP A 549 -18.71 27.18 14.72
CA ASP A 549 -19.24 27.35 13.37
C ASP A 549 -20.46 26.43 13.16
N LYS A 550 -21.64 27.06 13.06
CA LYS A 550 -22.92 26.35 12.88
C LYS A 550 -23.02 25.60 11.55
N ALA A 551 -22.34 26.07 10.51
CA ALA A 551 -22.30 25.35 9.22
C ALA A 551 -21.41 24.10 9.33
N ALA A 552 -20.26 24.23 9.95
CA ALA A 552 -19.36 23.12 10.24
C ALA A 552 -20.01 22.05 11.13
N GLN A 553 -20.79 22.44 12.15
CA GLN A 553 -21.55 21.52 13.01
C GLN A 553 -22.62 20.71 12.24
N ARG A 554 -23.11 21.20 11.11
CA ARG A 554 -24.07 20.47 10.26
C ARG A 554 -23.39 19.52 9.28
N SER A 555 -22.07 19.61 9.12
CA SER A 555 -21.34 18.78 8.17
C SER A 555 -21.48 17.29 8.50
N PRO A 556 -21.56 16.41 7.48
CA PRO A 556 -21.60 14.96 7.68
C PRO A 556 -20.37 14.43 8.44
N LEU A 557 -19.22 15.05 8.22
CA LEU A 557 -17.97 14.67 8.87
C LEU A 557 -18.04 14.92 10.38
N TYR A 558 -18.40 16.14 10.79
CA TYR A 558 -18.53 16.45 12.22
C TYR A 558 -19.58 15.57 12.91
N LYS A 559 -20.74 15.34 12.27
CA LYS A 559 -21.78 14.47 12.81
C LYS A 559 -21.28 13.04 13.02
N SER A 560 -20.51 12.51 12.10
CA SER A 560 -19.93 11.17 12.24
C SER A 560 -18.87 11.14 13.34
N PHE A 561 -18.01 12.14 13.41
CA PHE A 561 -17.01 12.30 14.47
C PHE A 561 -17.68 12.40 15.85
N ALA A 562 -18.67 13.27 16.01
CA ALA A 562 -19.42 13.43 17.27
C ALA A 562 -20.12 12.12 17.68
N GLN A 563 -20.62 11.35 16.71
CA GLN A 563 -21.25 10.04 17.00
C GLN A 563 -20.24 9.02 17.53
N ILE A 564 -19.03 9.00 16.99
CA ILE A 564 -17.94 8.13 17.49
C ILE A 564 -17.57 8.52 18.92
N LEU A 565 -17.37 9.81 19.19
CA LEU A 565 -17.06 10.29 20.54
C LEU A 565 -18.19 9.95 21.52
N ALA A 566 -19.46 10.12 21.13
CA ALA A 566 -20.59 9.76 21.98
C ALA A 566 -20.65 8.24 22.28
N TRP A 567 -20.20 7.37 21.37
CA TRP A 567 -20.06 5.95 21.65
C TRP A 567 -18.88 5.65 22.58
N ALA A 568 -17.75 6.34 22.38
CA ALA A 568 -16.58 6.23 23.23
C ALA A 568 -16.89 6.66 24.67
N ASP A 569 -17.61 7.77 24.85
CA ASP A 569 -18.03 8.26 26.17
C ASP A 569 -18.96 7.28 26.92
N ARG A 570 -19.79 6.55 26.20
CA ARG A 570 -20.63 5.50 26.80
C ARG A 570 -19.88 4.23 27.16
N ALA A 571 -18.80 3.93 26.42
CA ALA A 571 -18.01 2.70 26.63
C ALA A 571 -16.95 2.88 27.72
N ARG A 572 -16.39 4.08 27.87
CA ARG A 572 -15.34 4.34 28.87
C ARG A 572 -15.88 4.33 30.29
N THR A 573 -15.04 3.91 31.25
CA THR A 573 -15.32 3.94 32.69
C THR A 573 -14.56 5.05 33.39
N LEU A 574 -13.39 5.43 32.87
CA LEU A 574 -12.56 6.51 33.41
C LEU A 574 -12.94 7.86 32.79
N ARG A 575 -12.79 8.91 33.57
CA ARG A 575 -12.94 10.28 33.10
C ARG A 575 -11.65 10.76 32.44
N VAL A 576 -11.80 11.57 31.40
CA VAL A 576 -10.65 12.15 30.66
C VAL A 576 -10.27 13.49 31.29
N ARG A 577 -9.00 13.61 31.70
CA ARG A 577 -8.40 14.85 32.16
C ARG A 577 -7.26 15.23 31.24
N THR A 578 -7.10 16.52 31.01
CA THR A 578 -6.00 17.06 30.18
C THR A 578 -5.11 18.01 30.97
N ASN A 579 -3.86 18.17 30.52
CA ASN A 579 -3.01 19.23 31.02
C ASN A 579 -3.40 20.55 30.36
N ALA A 580 -3.61 21.59 31.15
CA ALA A 580 -3.89 22.94 30.66
C ALA A 580 -3.38 23.95 31.68
N ASP A 581 -2.59 24.90 31.22
CA ASP A 581 -1.93 25.91 32.04
C ASP A 581 -2.52 27.31 31.83
N GLN A 582 -3.28 27.50 30.74
CA GLN A 582 -3.85 28.79 30.32
C GLN A 582 -5.36 28.66 30.02
N PRO A 583 -6.14 29.75 30.12
CA PRO A 583 -7.60 29.76 29.88
C PRO A 583 -8.01 29.29 28.48
N ASP A 584 -7.25 29.65 27.45
CA ASP A 584 -7.47 29.24 26.06
C ASP A 584 -7.28 27.75 25.88
N GLN A 585 -6.27 27.16 26.52
CA GLN A 585 -6.03 25.72 26.56
C GLN A 585 -7.18 24.98 27.26
N CYS A 586 -7.71 25.53 28.35
CA CYS A 586 -8.89 24.99 29.04
C CYS A 586 -10.12 25.01 28.12
N THR A 587 -10.34 26.09 27.39
CA THR A 587 -11.44 26.21 26.43
C THR A 587 -11.35 25.14 25.35
N VAL A 588 -10.17 24.95 24.77
CA VAL A 588 -9.91 23.89 23.79
C VAL A 588 -10.16 22.51 24.40
N ALA A 589 -9.64 22.27 25.61
CA ALA A 589 -9.78 20.98 26.29
C ALA A 589 -11.26 20.60 26.52
N VAL A 590 -12.06 21.56 26.97
CA VAL A 590 -13.51 21.36 27.17
C VAL A 590 -14.23 21.10 25.85
N ALA A 591 -13.88 21.84 24.79
CA ALA A 591 -14.46 21.65 23.45
C ALA A 591 -14.20 20.24 22.89
N PHE A 592 -13.04 19.62 23.22
CA PHE A 592 -12.69 18.24 22.86
C PHE A 592 -13.20 17.19 23.87
N GLY A 593 -13.96 17.60 24.89
CA GLY A 593 -14.62 16.68 25.82
C GLY A 593 -13.82 16.30 27.06
N ALA A 594 -12.78 17.07 27.44
CA ALA A 594 -12.11 16.87 28.72
C ALA A 594 -13.05 17.22 29.89
N GLU A 595 -13.02 16.40 30.95
CA GLU A 595 -13.89 16.53 32.13
C GLU A 595 -13.17 17.13 33.34
N GLY A 596 -11.93 17.57 33.14
CA GLY A 596 -11.14 18.23 34.17
C GLY A 596 -9.70 18.43 33.76
N ILE A 597 -8.94 19.14 34.60
CA ILE A 597 -7.52 19.36 34.44
C ILE A 597 -6.76 18.24 35.17
N GLY A 598 -5.80 17.63 34.48
CA GLY A 598 -4.87 16.64 35.03
C GLY A 598 -3.71 17.31 35.75
N LEU A 599 -2.97 18.17 35.02
CA LEU A 599 -1.87 18.97 35.54
C LEU A 599 -2.01 20.41 35.03
N CYS A 600 -1.86 21.36 35.94
CA CYS A 600 -1.68 22.77 35.65
C CYS A 600 -0.30 23.20 36.19
N ARG A 601 0.60 23.57 35.28
CA ARG A 601 1.94 24.10 35.65
C ARG A 601 1.81 25.58 35.87
N THR A 602 1.61 25.97 37.11
CA THR A 602 1.41 27.38 37.49
C THR A 602 2.62 28.25 37.17
N GLU A 603 3.82 27.67 37.13
CA GLU A 603 5.04 28.35 36.69
C GLU A 603 4.94 28.88 35.23
N HIS A 604 4.18 28.23 34.37
CA HIS A 604 3.98 28.69 32.97
C HIS A 604 3.15 29.97 32.92
N MET A 605 2.32 30.23 33.94
CA MET A 605 1.51 31.47 33.98
C MET A 605 2.34 32.72 34.15
N PHE A 606 3.58 32.59 34.71
CA PHE A 606 4.48 33.71 34.91
C PHE A 606 5.28 34.10 33.66
N PHE A 607 5.25 33.27 32.60
CA PHE A 607 5.94 33.57 31.34
C PHE A 607 5.13 34.48 30.41
N GLU A 608 3.88 34.79 30.75
CA GLU A 608 3.00 35.59 29.93
C GLU A 608 3.03 37.08 30.29
N GLY A 609 3.25 37.94 29.31
CA GLY A 609 3.32 39.37 29.50
C GLY A 609 4.41 39.79 30.45
N ASP A 610 4.12 40.79 31.32
CA ASP A 610 5.10 41.36 32.23
C ASP A 610 5.25 40.62 33.58
N LYS A 611 4.56 39.50 33.76
CA LYS A 611 4.50 38.76 35.03
C LYS A 611 5.84 38.14 35.44
N ILE A 612 6.75 37.86 34.50
CA ILE A 612 8.04 37.26 34.77
C ILE A 612 8.97 38.22 35.53
N THR A 613 8.87 39.54 35.29
CA THR A 613 9.70 40.53 35.95
C THR A 613 9.40 40.63 37.45
N PRO A 614 8.15 40.85 37.91
CA PRO A 614 7.81 40.80 39.33
C PRO A 614 8.16 39.46 39.99
N MET A 615 7.97 38.34 39.29
CA MET A 615 8.32 37.02 39.81
C MET A 615 9.85 36.89 40.07
N ARG A 616 10.68 37.39 39.14
CA ARG A 616 12.12 37.44 39.32
C ARG A 616 12.52 38.37 40.45
N GLU A 617 11.91 39.53 40.55
CA GLU A 617 12.14 40.47 41.66
C GLU A 617 11.77 39.85 43.00
N MET A 618 10.64 39.15 43.11
CA MET A 618 10.22 38.44 44.31
C MET A 618 11.24 37.37 44.73
N ILE A 619 11.73 36.55 43.76
CA ILE A 619 12.69 35.48 44.01
C ILE A 619 14.05 36.04 44.45
N LEU A 620 14.49 37.13 43.86
CA LEU A 620 15.78 37.75 44.11
C LEU A 620 15.78 38.71 45.32
N SER A 621 14.61 39.05 45.88
CA SER A 621 14.46 39.94 47.00
C SER A 621 15.12 39.40 48.27
N GLU A 622 15.88 40.24 48.96
CA GLU A 622 16.58 39.90 50.22
C GLU A 622 15.69 40.15 51.45
N SER A 623 14.64 40.97 51.32
CA SER A 623 13.72 41.32 52.42
C SER A 623 12.26 40.96 52.14
N THR A 624 11.50 40.72 53.24
CA THR A 624 10.06 40.44 53.16
C THR A 624 9.30 41.61 52.50
N ALA A 625 9.69 42.86 52.85
CA ALA A 625 9.04 44.05 52.29
C ALA A 625 9.28 44.23 50.78
N GLU A 626 10.40 43.81 50.25
CA GLU A 626 10.65 43.78 48.80
C GLU A 626 9.82 42.70 48.09
N ARG A 627 9.73 41.48 48.70
CA ARG A 627 8.89 40.40 48.18
C ARG A 627 7.41 40.77 48.10
N GLU A 628 6.87 41.40 49.16
CA GLU A 628 5.51 41.89 49.21
C GLU A 628 5.22 42.96 48.16
N ARG A 629 6.21 43.79 47.83
CA ARG A 629 6.05 44.78 46.74
C ARG A 629 6.07 44.18 45.34
N ALA A 630 6.83 43.10 45.17
CA ALA A 630 6.91 42.40 43.89
C ALA A 630 5.68 41.51 43.63
N LEU A 631 5.00 41.05 44.67
CA LEU A 631 3.74 40.33 44.60
C LEU A 631 2.56 41.27 44.37
#